data_8a2f2d7a4b911b1b8cbdda4e304fa5f0
#
_entry.id   8a2f2d7a4b911b1b8cbdda4e304fa5f0
#
_cell.length_a   1.000
_cell.length_b   1.000
_cell.length_c   1.000
_cell.angle_alpha   90.00
_cell.angle_beta   90.00
_cell.angle_gamma   90.00
#
_symmetry.space_group_name_H-M   'P 1'
#
loop_
_entity.id
_entity.type
_entity.pdbx_description
1 polymer ?
#
loop_
_entity_poly.entity_id
_entity_poly.type
_entity_poly.pdbx_seq_one_letter_code
_entity_poly.pdbx_strand_id
1 'polypeptide(L)'
;MGKRLSKEASAFEAATRRHLKESRAIAMLGFELESASRGHATLRLDARARHKQLNNVVHGGILAALADTAGAIAAYTTVPKGVALATIELKINYLEGVPGGRIRAEAHVLRTGRNFVVTECEIFDRKGRLAAKALLTFGAAGGHSLQG
;
A
#
# COMPACT_ATOMS: atom_id res chain seq x y z
N MET A 1 -20.55 -13.01 -15.31
CA MET A 1 -19.18 -12.48 -15.14
C MET A 1 -19.04 -11.61 -13.89
N GLY A 2 -19.89 -10.65 -13.63
CA GLY A 2 -19.78 -9.74 -12.48
C GLY A 2 -19.78 -10.40 -11.09
N LYS A 3 -20.58 -11.42 -10.83
CA LYS A 3 -20.64 -12.14 -9.53
C LYS A 3 -19.33 -12.91 -9.22
N ARG A 4 -18.62 -13.42 -10.21
CA ARG A 4 -17.36 -14.15 -10.02
C ARG A 4 -16.24 -13.19 -9.68
N LEU A 5 -16.12 -12.07 -10.40
CA LEU A 5 -15.12 -11.02 -10.14
C LEU A 5 -15.29 -10.39 -8.75
N SER A 6 -16.54 -10.16 -8.31
CA SER A 6 -16.81 -9.62 -6.97
C SER A 6 -16.44 -10.61 -5.84
N LYS A 7 -16.61 -11.92 -6.08
CA LYS A 7 -16.24 -12.97 -5.12
C LYS A 7 -14.73 -13.14 -5.01
N GLU A 8 -14.00 -13.05 -6.13
CA GLU A 8 -12.53 -13.11 -6.15
C GLU A 8 -11.91 -11.87 -5.48
N ALA A 9 -12.42 -10.67 -5.73
CA ALA A 9 -12.00 -9.44 -5.07
C ALA A 9 -12.23 -9.52 -3.54
N SER A 10 -13.40 -9.98 -3.11
CA SER A 10 -13.73 -10.18 -1.70
C SER A 10 -12.79 -11.21 -1.01
N ALA A 11 -12.44 -12.29 -1.71
CA ALA A 11 -11.50 -13.29 -1.19
C ALA A 11 -10.09 -12.73 -1.07
N PHE A 12 -9.63 -11.93 -2.05
CA PHE A 12 -8.34 -11.24 -1.99
C PHE A 12 -8.27 -10.27 -0.82
N GLU A 13 -9.30 -9.42 -0.64
CA GLU A 13 -9.36 -8.49 0.48
C GLU A 13 -9.34 -9.21 1.83
N ALA A 14 -10.09 -10.30 1.98
CA ALA A 14 -10.13 -11.08 3.22
C ALA A 14 -8.76 -11.69 3.54
N ALA A 15 -8.05 -12.23 2.54
CA ALA A 15 -6.70 -12.77 2.69
C ALA A 15 -5.71 -11.66 3.04
N THR A 16 -5.81 -10.50 2.38
CA THR A 16 -4.95 -9.33 2.64
C THR A 16 -5.15 -8.81 4.06
N ARG A 17 -6.39 -8.66 4.53
CA ARG A 17 -6.69 -8.22 5.91
C ARG A 17 -6.09 -9.17 6.95
N ARG A 18 -6.13 -10.48 6.70
CA ARG A 18 -5.49 -11.48 7.56
C ARG A 18 -3.97 -11.34 7.54
N HIS A 19 -3.37 -11.23 6.36
CA HIS A 19 -1.93 -11.05 6.20
C HIS A 19 -1.40 -9.80 6.92
N LEU A 20 -2.09 -8.66 6.82
CA LEU A 20 -1.73 -7.44 7.52
C LEU A 20 -1.73 -7.62 9.05
N LYS A 21 -2.66 -8.40 9.59
CA LYS A 21 -2.72 -8.71 11.02
C LYS A 21 -1.62 -9.66 11.47
N GLU A 22 -1.24 -10.60 10.62
CA GLU A 22 -0.20 -11.60 10.91
C GLU A 22 1.21 -11.03 10.73
N SER A 23 1.38 -10.01 9.89
CA SER A 23 2.65 -9.30 9.73
C SER A 23 2.96 -8.45 10.96
N ARG A 24 3.95 -8.88 11.75
CA ARG A 24 4.30 -8.22 13.02
C ARG A 24 4.59 -6.73 12.86
N ALA A 25 5.36 -6.34 11.83
CA ALA A 25 5.71 -4.95 11.56
C ALA A 25 4.47 -4.13 11.20
N ILE A 26 3.63 -4.62 10.31
CA ILE A 26 2.42 -3.92 9.86
C ILE A 26 1.39 -3.83 10.98
N ALA A 27 1.20 -4.90 11.75
CA ALA A 27 0.32 -4.91 12.91
C ALA A 27 0.77 -3.91 13.99
N MET A 28 2.08 -3.81 14.24
CA MET A 28 2.66 -2.83 15.16
C MET A 28 2.39 -1.39 14.70
N LEU A 29 2.49 -1.13 13.38
CA LEU A 29 2.21 0.18 12.80
C LEU A 29 0.71 0.49 12.75
N GLY A 30 -0.16 -0.53 12.75
CA GLY A 30 -1.60 -0.37 12.77
C GLY A 30 -2.20 -0.01 11.42
N PHE A 31 -1.60 -0.47 10.33
CA PHE A 31 -2.15 -0.27 8.98
C PHE A 31 -3.34 -1.22 8.75
N GLU A 32 -4.39 -0.68 8.16
CA GLU A 32 -5.60 -1.44 7.86
C GLU A 32 -5.99 -1.28 6.39
N LEU A 33 -6.44 -2.40 5.77
CA LEU A 33 -6.99 -2.35 4.41
C LEU A 33 -8.40 -1.77 4.46
N GLU A 34 -8.63 -0.68 3.73
CA GLU A 34 -9.95 -0.12 3.49
C GLU A 34 -10.61 -0.83 2.31
N SER A 35 -9.93 -0.88 1.16
CA SER A 35 -10.41 -1.57 -0.05
C SER A 35 -9.26 -2.01 -0.96
N ALA A 36 -9.52 -3.03 -1.79
CA ALA A 36 -8.64 -3.41 -2.87
C ALA A 36 -9.44 -3.91 -4.08
N SER A 37 -9.00 -3.52 -5.26
CA SER A 37 -9.53 -3.98 -6.55
C SER A 37 -8.38 -4.07 -7.56
N ARG A 38 -8.64 -4.58 -8.75
CA ARG A 38 -7.57 -4.76 -9.74
C ARG A 38 -6.84 -3.44 -10.01
N GLY A 39 -5.55 -3.41 -9.71
CA GLY A 39 -4.67 -2.26 -9.87
C GLY A 39 -4.82 -1.18 -8.80
N HIS A 40 -5.65 -1.37 -7.78
CA HIS A 40 -5.90 -0.34 -6.75
C HIS A 40 -5.90 -0.93 -5.35
N ALA A 41 -5.41 -0.15 -4.38
CA ALA A 41 -5.56 -0.45 -2.96
C ALA A 41 -5.64 0.85 -2.15
N THR A 42 -6.49 0.84 -1.13
CA THR A 42 -6.58 1.92 -0.16
C THR A 42 -6.32 1.36 1.23
N LEU A 43 -5.30 1.89 1.88
CA LEU A 43 -4.99 1.63 3.28
C LEU A 43 -5.32 2.85 4.13
N ARG A 44 -5.58 2.60 5.41
CA ARG A 44 -5.73 3.66 6.40
C ARG A 44 -4.80 3.43 7.58
N LEU A 45 -4.47 4.53 8.23
CA LEU A 45 -3.77 4.57 9.52
C LEU A 45 -4.47 5.59 10.41
N ASP A 46 -4.93 5.18 11.58
CA ASP A 46 -5.35 6.11 12.63
C ASP A 46 -4.09 6.50 13.43
N ALA A 47 -3.48 7.62 13.05
CA ALA A 47 -2.20 8.06 13.58
C ALA A 47 -2.32 8.52 15.03
N ARG A 48 -1.44 7.96 15.90
CA ARG A 48 -1.37 8.19 17.33
C ARG A 48 0.02 8.72 17.72
N ALA A 49 0.22 9.06 18.98
CA ALA A 49 1.49 9.56 19.51
C ALA A 49 2.71 8.71 19.11
N ARG A 50 2.59 7.37 19.13
CA ARG A 50 3.67 6.45 18.76
C ARG A 50 4.13 6.55 17.29
N HIS A 51 3.32 7.19 16.43
CA HIS A 51 3.65 7.37 15.01
C HIS A 51 4.32 8.72 14.73
N LYS A 52 4.41 9.58 15.75
CA LYS A 52 4.91 10.94 15.58
C LYS A 52 6.40 11.05 15.88
N GLN A 53 7.03 11.97 15.19
CA GLN A 53 8.39 12.41 15.45
C GLN A 53 8.41 13.65 16.40
N LEU A 54 9.60 14.16 16.71
CA LEU A 54 9.79 15.21 17.73
C LEU A 54 9.02 16.51 17.46
N ASN A 55 8.75 16.85 16.19
CA ASN A 55 7.97 18.06 15.82
C ASN A 55 6.45 17.82 15.89
N ASN A 56 6.02 16.75 16.57
CA ASN A 56 4.61 16.40 16.78
C ASN A 56 3.79 16.16 15.48
N VAL A 57 4.45 15.84 14.41
CA VAL A 57 3.83 15.33 13.16
C VAL A 57 4.19 13.87 12.94
N VAL A 58 3.40 13.17 12.14
CA VAL A 58 3.66 11.76 11.80
C VAL A 58 5.03 11.64 11.13
N HIS A 59 5.83 10.68 11.59
CA HIS A 59 7.16 10.45 11.05
C HIS A 59 7.09 10.07 9.57
N GLY A 60 7.93 10.69 8.74
CA GLY A 60 7.96 10.43 7.30
C GLY A 60 8.18 8.96 6.93
N GLY A 61 9.01 8.24 7.71
CA GLY A 61 9.20 6.80 7.53
C GLY A 61 7.93 5.97 7.72
N ILE A 62 7.00 6.43 8.58
CA ILE A 62 5.68 5.78 8.75
C ILE A 62 4.83 5.99 7.50
N LEU A 63 4.84 7.20 6.94
CA LEU A 63 4.13 7.49 5.68
C LEU A 63 4.73 6.72 4.50
N ALA A 64 6.08 6.58 4.45
CA ALA A 64 6.76 5.77 3.45
C ALA A 64 6.37 4.29 3.56
N ALA A 65 6.35 3.72 4.78
CA ALA A 65 5.92 2.35 5.02
C ALA A 65 4.44 2.12 4.64
N LEU A 66 3.57 3.11 4.89
CA LEU A 66 2.17 3.06 4.50
C LEU A 66 2.01 3.06 2.96
N ALA A 67 2.76 3.92 2.27
CA ALA A 67 2.79 3.98 0.80
C ALA A 67 3.33 2.68 0.19
N ASP A 68 4.42 2.13 0.74
CA ASP A 68 5.01 0.87 0.29
C ASP A 68 4.02 -0.30 0.43
N THR A 69 3.36 -0.39 1.58
CA THR A 69 2.37 -1.43 1.83
C THR A 69 1.16 -1.30 0.90
N ALA A 70 0.64 -0.09 0.70
CA ALA A 70 -0.48 0.15 -0.21
C ALA A 70 -0.11 -0.16 -1.67
N GLY A 71 1.07 0.28 -2.11
CA GLY A 71 1.61 0.01 -3.44
C GLY A 71 1.79 -1.49 -3.70
N ALA A 72 2.36 -2.22 -2.73
CA ALA A 72 2.52 -3.67 -2.82
C ALA A 72 1.17 -4.39 -2.96
N ILE A 73 0.16 -4.02 -2.16
CA ILE A 73 -1.17 -4.64 -2.25
C ILE A 73 -1.80 -4.35 -3.61
N ALA A 74 -1.73 -3.11 -4.11
CA ALA A 74 -2.19 -2.77 -5.45
C ALA A 74 -1.48 -3.62 -6.53
N ALA A 75 -0.15 -3.76 -6.43
CA ALA A 75 0.64 -4.58 -7.35
C ALA A 75 0.23 -6.05 -7.32
N TYR A 76 0.02 -6.64 -6.14
CA TYR A 76 -0.44 -8.03 -5.98
C TYR A 76 -1.77 -8.33 -6.66
N THR A 77 -2.64 -7.33 -6.83
CA THR A 77 -3.91 -7.51 -7.56
C THR A 77 -3.74 -7.72 -9.07
N THR A 78 -2.55 -7.45 -9.60
CA THR A 78 -2.28 -7.46 -11.06
C THR A 78 -1.33 -8.56 -11.51
N VAL A 79 -0.77 -9.33 -10.57
CA VAL A 79 0.16 -10.43 -10.86
C VAL A 79 -0.49 -11.78 -10.58
N PRO A 80 0.03 -12.89 -11.16
CA PRO A 80 -0.48 -14.22 -10.91
C PRO A 80 -0.41 -14.60 -9.43
N LYS A 81 -1.38 -15.42 -9.00
CA LYS A 81 -1.39 -15.96 -7.64
C LYS A 81 -0.13 -16.79 -7.39
N GLY A 82 0.50 -16.57 -6.23
CA GLY A 82 1.71 -17.29 -5.82
C GLY A 82 3.02 -16.57 -6.18
N VAL A 83 2.96 -15.50 -6.98
CA VAL A 83 4.12 -14.63 -7.21
C VAL A 83 4.41 -13.85 -5.94
N ALA A 84 5.65 -13.94 -5.44
CA ALA A 84 6.12 -13.07 -4.37
C ALA A 84 6.73 -11.79 -4.96
N LEU A 85 6.32 -10.64 -4.47
CA LEU A 85 6.86 -9.35 -4.86
C LEU A 85 7.79 -8.79 -3.78
N ALA A 86 8.86 -8.13 -4.22
CA ALA A 86 9.74 -7.34 -3.37
C ALA A 86 9.80 -5.91 -3.88
N THR A 87 9.84 -4.96 -2.95
CA THR A 87 10.06 -3.55 -3.29
C THR A 87 11.49 -3.36 -3.78
N ILE A 88 11.65 -2.84 -4.98
CA ILE A 88 12.95 -2.53 -5.58
C ILE A 88 13.33 -1.10 -5.27
N GLU A 89 12.38 -0.19 -5.38
CA GLU A 89 12.59 1.23 -5.19
C GLU A 89 11.31 1.90 -4.67
N LEU A 90 11.51 2.88 -3.82
CA LEU A 90 10.47 3.80 -3.37
C LEU A 90 11.05 5.21 -3.39
N LYS A 91 10.40 6.10 -4.13
CA LYS A 91 10.66 7.53 -4.10
C LYS A 91 9.42 8.23 -3.58
N ILE A 92 9.57 9.05 -2.54
CA ILE A 92 8.45 9.78 -1.92
C ILE A 92 8.79 11.26 -1.76
N ASN A 93 7.79 12.12 -2.03
CA ASN A 93 7.82 13.53 -1.68
C ASN A 93 6.85 13.78 -0.54
N TYR A 94 7.33 14.42 0.52
CA TYR A 94 6.52 14.90 1.62
C TYR A 94 6.13 16.35 1.34
N LEU A 95 4.83 16.63 1.27
CA LEU A 95 4.28 17.91 0.85
C LEU A 95 3.72 18.69 2.04
N GLU A 96 3.10 17.99 3.00
CA GLU A 96 2.47 18.57 4.17
C GLU A 96 2.75 17.75 5.42
N GLY A 97 2.99 18.41 6.54
CA GLY A 97 3.08 17.76 7.85
C GLY A 97 1.71 17.26 8.30
N VAL A 98 1.65 16.02 8.77
CA VAL A 98 0.41 15.40 9.28
C VAL A 98 0.43 15.37 10.79
N PRO A 99 -0.37 16.19 11.49
CA PRO A 99 -0.35 16.26 12.94
C PRO A 99 -0.99 15.05 13.63
N GLY A 100 -1.72 14.22 12.89
CA GLY A 100 -2.37 13.01 13.41
C GLY A 100 -3.77 12.80 12.84
N GLY A 101 -4.52 11.88 13.45
CA GLY A 101 -5.84 11.49 12.96
C GLY A 101 -5.79 10.46 11.85
N ARG A 102 -6.89 10.30 11.12
CA ARG A 102 -6.98 9.33 10.03
C ARG A 102 -6.19 9.76 8.81
N ILE A 103 -5.32 8.88 8.36
CA ILE A 103 -4.53 9.02 7.14
C ILE A 103 -5.00 7.93 6.16
N ARG A 104 -5.13 8.26 4.88
CA ARG A 104 -5.43 7.32 3.80
C ARG A 104 -4.31 7.32 2.79
N ALA A 105 -3.88 6.11 2.41
CA ALA A 105 -2.94 5.90 1.31
C ALA A 105 -3.70 5.22 0.16
N GLU A 106 -3.77 5.90 -0.96
CA GLU A 106 -4.45 5.44 -2.17
C GLU A 106 -3.40 5.10 -3.22
N ALA A 107 -3.22 3.81 -3.46
CA ALA A 107 -2.24 3.30 -4.43
C ALA A 107 -2.92 2.77 -5.67
N HIS A 108 -2.30 3.01 -6.83
CA HIS A 108 -2.71 2.40 -8.08
C HIS A 108 -1.52 1.99 -8.95
N VAL A 109 -1.75 0.93 -9.71
CA VAL A 109 -0.77 0.39 -10.64
C VAL A 109 -0.75 1.23 -11.91
N LEU A 110 0.41 1.78 -12.26
CA LEU A 110 0.63 2.48 -13.51
C LEU A 110 0.92 1.48 -14.64
N ARG A 111 1.69 0.43 -14.33
CA ARG A 111 2.07 -0.59 -15.30
C ARG A 111 2.45 -1.90 -14.61
N THR A 112 1.95 -3.01 -15.13
CA THR A 112 2.45 -4.36 -14.88
C THR A 112 3.20 -4.83 -16.12
N GLY A 113 4.53 -4.93 -16.00
CA GLY A 113 5.42 -5.41 -17.05
C GLY A 113 5.81 -6.88 -16.83
N ARG A 114 6.74 -7.37 -17.63
CA ARG A 114 7.26 -8.74 -17.52
C ARG A 114 8.01 -8.98 -16.21
N ASN A 115 8.82 -7.99 -15.77
CA ASN A 115 9.73 -8.13 -14.63
C ASN A 115 9.35 -7.23 -13.45
N PHE A 116 8.62 -6.14 -13.71
CA PHE A 116 8.33 -5.11 -12.71
C PHE A 116 6.89 -4.66 -12.77
N VAL A 117 6.37 -4.28 -11.59
CA VAL A 117 5.13 -3.53 -11.44
C VAL A 117 5.51 -2.15 -10.95
N VAL A 118 5.02 -1.11 -11.63
CA VAL A 118 5.19 0.27 -11.20
C VAL A 118 3.86 0.78 -10.65
N THR A 119 3.91 1.34 -9.45
CA THR A 119 2.74 1.91 -8.78
C THR A 119 3.01 3.35 -8.37
N GLU A 120 1.97 4.13 -8.23
CA GLU A 120 2.05 5.39 -7.47
C GLU A 120 1.11 5.32 -6.27
N CYS A 121 1.40 6.12 -5.25
CA CYS A 121 0.59 6.21 -4.04
C CYS A 121 0.47 7.67 -3.60
N GLU A 122 -0.75 8.09 -3.32
CA GLU A 122 -1.08 9.37 -2.73
C GLU A 122 -1.51 9.19 -1.28
N ILE A 123 -0.98 10.01 -0.39
CA ILE A 123 -1.31 9.98 1.03
C ILE A 123 -2.06 11.24 1.39
N PHE A 124 -3.26 11.05 1.93
CA PHE A 124 -4.15 12.12 2.35
C PHE A 124 -4.30 12.18 3.86
N ASP A 125 -4.33 13.39 4.40
CA ASP A 125 -4.65 13.62 5.81
C ASP A 125 -6.16 13.52 6.08
N ARG A 126 -6.55 13.67 7.36
CA ARG A 126 -7.96 13.61 7.79
C ARG A 126 -8.87 14.67 7.13
N LYS A 127 -8.29 15.74 6.57
CA LYS A 127 -9.01 16.81 5.88
C LYS A 127 -9.04 16.59 4.36
N GLY A 128 -8.46 15.49 3.87
CA GLY A 128 -8.36 15.21 2.44
C GLY A 128 -7.27 15.99 1.72
N ARG A 129 -6.31 16.60 2.44
CA ARG A 129 -5.18 17.30 1.84
C ARG A 129 -4.10 16.29 1.45
N LEU A 130 -3.50 16.46 0.29
CA LEU A 130 -2.39 15.63 -0.19
C LEU A 130 -1.15 15.91 0.66
N ALA A 131 -0.79 14.95 1.52
CA ALA A 131 0.33 15.05 2.44
C ALA A 131 1.64 14.51 1.88
N ALA A 132 1.56 13.46 1.04
CA ALA A 132 2.72 12.88 0.37
C ALA A 132 2.32 12.18 -0.92
N LYS A 133 3.27 12.07 -1.84
CA LYS A 133 3.12 11.28 -3.07
C LYS A 133 4.37 10.42 -3.30
N ALA A 134 4.16 9.16 -3.65
CA ALA A 134 5.22 8.19 -3.87
C ALA A 134 5.10 7.53 -5.25
N LEU A 135 6.26 7.16 -5.80
CA LEU A 135 6.40 6.28 -6.95
C LEU A 135 7.20 5.06 -6.51
N LEU A 136 6.69 3.86 -6.83
CA LEU A 136 7.27 2.61 -6.34
C LEU A 136 7.44 1.61 -7.48
N THR A 137 8.47 0.79 -7.35
CA THR A 137 8.74 -0.33 -8.26
C THR A 137 8.83 -1.62 -7.46
N PHE A 138 8.09 -2.62 -7.89
CA PHE A 138 8.11 -3.98 -7.33
C PHE A 138 8.60 -4.96 -8.39
N GLY A 139 9.41 -5.93 -7.96
CA GLY A 139 9.89 -7.01 -8.80
C GLY A 139 9.52 -8.37 -8.21
N ALA A 140 9.48 -9.40 -9.06
CA ALA A 140 9.29 -10.76 -8.58
C ALA A 140 10.48 -11.20 -7.73
N ALA A 141 10.23 -11.62 -6.49
CA ALA A 141 11.24 -12.22 -5.64
C ALA A 141 11.56 -13.64 -6.14
N GLY A 142 12.85 -14.04 -6.06
CA GLY A 142 13.28 -15.39 -6.44
C GLY A 142 13.41 -15.65 -7.94
N GLY A 143 13.46 -14.62 -8.78
CA GLY A 143 13.73 -14.77 -10.23
C GLY A 143 12.54 -15.28 -11.05
N HIS A 144 11.33 -15.26 -10.49
CA HIS A 144 10.12 -15.66 -11.22
C HIS A 144 9.67 -14.55 -12.18
N SER A 145 9.12 -14.94 -13.34
CA SER A 145 8.45 -14.00 -14.25
C SER A 145 7.13 -13.54 -13.64
N LEU A 146 6.78 -12.26 -13.83
CA LEU A 146 5.46 -11.71 -13.47
C LEU A 146 4.38 -12.14 -14.49
N GLN A 147 4.78 -12.68 -15.61
CA GLN A 147 3.93 -13.29 -16.62
C GLN A 147 4.18 -14.80 -16.58
N GLY A 148 3.23 -15.51 -16.02
CA GLY A 148 3.26 -16.97 -16.00
C GLY A 148 3.24 -17.59 -17.38
#